data_a32dbf89272810945b90bf35bcc9c4ff
#
_entry.id   a32dbf89272810945b90bf35bcc9c4ff
#
_cell.length_a   1.000
_cell.length_b   1.000
_cell.length_c   1.000
_cell.angle_alpha   90.00
_cell.angle_beta   90.00
_cell.angle_gamma   90.00
#
_symmetry.space_group_name_H-M   'P 1'
#
loop_
_entity.id
_entity.type
_entity.pdbx_description
1 polymer ?
#
loop_
_entity_poly.entity_id
_entity_poly.type
_entity_poly.pdbx_seq_one_letter_code
_entity_poly.pdbx_strand_id
1 'polypeptide(L)'
;MRSYLRGGRSMVYWLTLPTPRSEGFGRVYRAVNAAIRRAGKRVGEGVRVIDLVPVFTPGGRFRQNVTFRGRTVSARQPDGVHLSTAGASIAATLVIDRLRADRALPRLR
;
A
#
# COMPACT_ATOMS: atom_id res chain seq x y z
N MET A 1 -16.52 11.47 17.59
CA MET A 1 -15.16 11.91 17.93
C MET A 1 -14.66 12.96 16.99
N ARG A 2 -14.00 13.90 17.51
CA ARG A 2 -13.44 14.93 16.65
C ARG A 2 -12.06 14.51 16.16
N SER A 3 -11.86 14.63 14.87
CA SER A 3 -10.58 14.31 14.29
C SER A 3 -9.54 15.38 14.62
N TYR A 4 -8.30 15.00 14.69
CA TYR A 4 -7.17 15.91 14.85
C TYR A 4 -6.57 16.33 13.56
N LEU A 5 -7.11 15.84 12.46
CA LEU A 5 -6.55 16.08 11.15
C LEU A 5 -7.49 16.97 10.37
N ARG A 6 -6.94 17.96 9.72
CA ARG A 6 -7.61 18.69 8.65
C ARG A 6 -9.00 19.16 9.00
N GLY A 7 -9.08 20.01 9.98
CA GLY A 7 -10.34 20.64 10.31
C GLY A 7 -11.33 19.70 10.94
N GLY A 8 -10.85 18.72 11.64
CA GLY A 8 -11.71 17.84 12.40
C GLY A 8 -12.13 16.59 11.67
N ARG A 9 -11.48 16.25 10.56
CA ARG A 9 -11.80 15.03 9.82
C ARG A 9 -10.67 14.04 9.88
N SER A 10 -11.05 12.77 9.96
CA SER A 10 -10.09 11.67 9.88
C SER A 10 -9.86 11.31 8.43
N MET A 11 -8.63 10.92 8.13
CA MET A 11 -8.28 10.37 6.84
C MET A 11 -8.11 8.88 6.98
N VAL A 12 -8.64 8.13 6.02
CA VAL A 12 -8.50 6.68 5.96
C VAL A 12 -7.57 6.35 4.81
N TYR A 13 -6.56 5.55 5.10
CA TYR A 13 -5.60 5.11 4.09
C TYR A 13 -5.76 3.62 3.89
N TRP A 14 -6.10 3.24 2.68
CA TRP A 14 -6.25 1.84 2.29
C TRP A 14 -5.11 1.46 1.38
N LEU A 15 -4.53 0.31 1.63
CA LEU A 15 -3.43 -0.20 0.83
C LEU A 15 -3.94 -1.32 -0.05
N THR A 16 -3.51 -1.33 -1.31
CA THR A 16 -3.78 -2.48 -2.16
C THR A 16 -2.83 -3.62 -1.79
N LEU A 17 -3.20 -4.81 -2.17
CA LEU A 17 -2.46 -6.03 -1.86
C LEU A 17 -1.54 -6.38 -3.02
N PRO A 18 -0.22 -6.50 -2.78
CA PRO A 18 0.69 -6.97 -3.83
C PRO A 18 0.28 -8.34 -4.34
N THR A 19 0.48 -8.58 -5.62
CA THR A 19 0.07 -9.82 -6.27
C THR A 19 0.77 -11.01 -5.61
N PRO A 20 0.02 -12.06 -5.22
CA PRO A 20 0.63 -13.25 -4.64
C PRO A 20 1.13 -14.19 -5.73
N ARG A 21 1.92 -15.20 -5.32
CA ARG A 21 2.43 -16.18 -6.28
C ARG A 21 1.32 -17.04 -6.86
N SER A 22 0.34 -17.38 -6.05
CA SER A 22 -0.73 -18.28 -6.45
C SER A 22 -1.74 -17.57 -7.36
N GLU A 23 -2.08 -18.19 -8.48
CA GLU A 23 -3.10 -17.64 -9.39
C GLU A 23 -4.48 -17.58 -8.74
N GLY A 24 -4.82 -18.56 -7.93
CA GLY A 24 -6.10 -18.57 -7.25
C GLY A 24 -6.25 -17.38 -6.31
N PHE A 25 -5.25 -17.14 -5.48
CA PHE A 25 -5.23 -15.96 -4.63
C PHE A 25 -5.10 -14.69 -5.45
N GLY A 26 -4.39 -14.77 -6.57
CA GLY A 26 -4.24 -13.61 -7.45
C GLY A 26 -5.58 -13.08 -7.95
N ARG A 27 -6.50 -13.97 -8.31
CA ARG A 27 -7.84 -13.54 -8.74
C ARG A 27 -8.57 -12.81 -7.60
N VAL A 28 -8.51 -13.38 -6.40
CA VAL A 28 -9.16 -12.76 -5.25
C VAL A 28 -8.54 -11.39 -4.96
N TYR A 29 -7.23 -11.31 -4.99
CA TYR A 29 -6.54 -10.05 -4.70
C TYR A 29 -6.86 -8.99 -5.73
N ARG A 30 -6.95 -9.35 -7.00
CA ARG A 30 -7.32 -8.39 -8.03
C ARG A 30 -8.72 -7.83 -7.79
N ALA A 31 -9.66 -8.70 -7.39
CA ALA A 31 -11.02 -8.27 -7.08
C ALA A 31 -11.05 -7.34 -5.88
N VAL A 32 -10.31 -7.68 -4.83
CA VAL A 32 -10.21 -6.84 -3.63
C VAL A 32 -9.59 -5.49 -3.97
N ASN A 33 -8.50 -5.51 -4.72
CA ASN A 33 -7.81 -4.27 -5.10
C ASN A 33 -8.70 -3.37 -5.95
N ALA A 34 -9.46 -3.96 -6.87
CA ALA A 34 -10.40 -3.19 -7.67
C ALA A 34 -11.46 -2.52 -6.80
N ALA A 35 -11.96 -3.25 -5.79
CA ALA A 35 -12.92 -2.69 -4.85
C ALA A 35 -12.31 -1.55 -4.03
N ILE A 36 -11.06 -1.72 -3.58
CA ILE A 36 -10.35 -0.68 -2.83
C ILE A 36 -10.22 0.58 -3.68
N ARG A 37 -9.79 0.44 -4.93
CA ARG A 37 -9.61 1.59 -5.80
C ARG A 37 -10.93 2.30 -6.09
N ARG A 38 -12.01 1.53 -6.30
CA ARG A 38 -13.34 2.12 -6.51
C ARG A 38 -13.81 2.87 -5.27
N ALA A 39 -13.61 2.28 -4.10
CA ALA A 39 -14.01 2.93 -2.85
C ALA A 39 -13.28 4.25 -2.67
N GLY A 40 -11.99 4.29 -2.98
CA GLY A 40 -11.22 5.52 -2.89
C GLY A 40 -11.76 6.62 -3.78
N LYS A 41 -12.19 6.27 -4.98
CA LYS A 41 -12.76 7.25 -5.90
C LYS A 41 -14.13 7.74 -5.46
N ARG A 42 -14.95 6.82 -4.95
CA ARG A 42 -16.33 7.15 -4.62
C ARG A 42 -16.45 7.98 -3.34
N VAL A 43 -15.66 7.63 -2.34
CA VAL A 43 -15.74 8.32 -1.06
C VAL A 43 -15.08 9.71 -1.15
N GLY A 44 -14.06 9.84 -1.99
CA GLY A 44 -13.45 11.14 -2.24
C GLY A 44 -12.55 11.60 -1.12
N GLU A 45 -12.94 12.68 -0.48
CA GLU A 45 -12.01 13.44 0.38
C GLU A 45 -11.53 12.69 1.60
N GLY A 46 -12.32 11.82 2.16
CA GLY A 46 -11.97 11.14 3.41
C GLY A 46 -11.12 9.90 3.24
N VAL A 47 -10.86 9.48 2.00
CA VAL A 47 -10.17 8.22 1.73
C VAL A 47 -9.04 8.44 0.74
N ARG A 48 -7.92 7.82 1.03
CA ARG A 48 -6.76 7.79 0.12
C ARG A 48 -6.37 6.34 -0.09
N VAL A 49 -5.91 6.05 -1.30
CA VAL A 49 -5.42 4.70 -1.61
C VAL A 49 -3.92 4.78 -1.85
N ILE A 50 -3.19 3.90 -1.17
CA ILE A 50 -1.77 3.72 -1.42
C ILE A 50 -1.63 2.42 -2.19
N ASP A 51 -1.22 2.54 -3.45
CA ASP A 51 -1.18 1.40 -4.35
C ASP A 51 0.17 0.72 -4.26
N LEU A 52 0.22 -0.41 -3.59
CA LEU A 52 1.47 -1.17 -3.44
C LEU A 52 1.75 -2.04 -4.65
N VAL A 53 0.77 -2.28 -5.51
CA VAL A 53 0.94 -3.20 -6.63
C VAL A 53 2.07 -2.75 -7.58
N PRO A 54 2.11 -1.50 -8.04
CA PRO A 54 3.18 -1.10 -8.96
C PRO A 54 4.58 -1.19 -8.37
N VAL A 55 4.70 -1.05 -7.05
CA VAL A 55 6.01 -1.10 -6.39
C VAL A 55 6.47 -2.53 -6.20
N PHE A 56 5.60 -3.39 -5.70
CA PHE A 56 5.97 -4.77 -5.36
C PHE A 56 5.79 -5.73 -6.54
N THR A 57 4.80 -5.48 -7.37
CA THR A 57 4.44 -6.41 -8.44
C THR A 57 4.09 -5.63 -9.70
N PRO A 58 5.10 -5.02 -10.34
CA PRO A 58 4.87 -4.27 -11.58
C PRO A 58 4.15 -5.11 -12.62
N GLY A 59 3.18 -4.52 -13.28
CA GLY A 59 2.39 -5.25 -14.28
C GLY A 59 1.44 -6.26 -13.69
N GLY A 60 1.29 -6.29 -12.35
CA GLY A 60 0.39 -7.24 -11.69
C GLY A 60 0.97 -8.63 -11.59
N ARG A 61 2.26 -8.80 -11.78
CA ARG A 61 2.90 -10.11 -11.73
C ARG A 61 3.66 -10.30 -10.43
N PHE A 62 3.54 -11.48 -9.83
CA PHE A 62 4.27 -11.79 -8.62
C PHE A 62 5.77 -11.60 -8.81
N ARG A 63 6.41 -11.02 -7.81
CA ARG A 63 7.85 -10.89 -7.74
C ARG A 63 8.31 -11.19 -6.33
N GLN A 64 9.34 -12.01 -6.23
CA GLN A 64 10.00 -12.28 -4.95
C GLN A 64 10.86 -11.08 -4.54
N ASN A 65 11.58 -10.50 -5.50
CA ASN A 65 12.52 -9.43 -5.24
C ASN A 65 11.95 -8.11 -5.75
N VAL A 66 12.27 -7.05 -5.03
CA VAL A 66 11.83 -5.71 -5.36
C VAL A 66 13.03 -4.78 -5.29
N THR A 67 13.16 -3.91 -6.28
CA THR A 67 14.15 -2.84 -6.26
C THR A 67 13.47 -1.56 -5.83
N PHE A 68 13.93 -0.99 -4.73
CA PHE A 68 13.35 0.22 -4.18
C PHE A 68 14.48 1.15 -3.76
N ARG A 69 14.49 2.34 -4.35
CA ARG A 69 15.49 3.37 -4.07
C ARG A 69 16.91 2.83 -4.24
N GLY A 70 17.12 2.10 -5.33
CA GLY A 70 18.44 1.59 -5.68
C GLY A 70 18.86 0.33 -4.98
N ARG A 71 18.01 -0.25 -4.13
CA ARG A 71 18.34 -1.50 -3.43
C ARG A 71 17.38 -2.59 -3.83
N THR A 72 17.91 -3.76 -4.12
CA THR A 72 17.10 -4.94 -4.44
C THR A 72 17.08 -5.85 -3.23
N VAL A 73 15.87 -6.18 -2.77
CA VAL A 73 15.69 -7.02 -1.60
C VAL A 73 14.68 -8.12 -1.88
N SER A 74 14.78 -9.21 -1.14
CA SER A 74 13.75 -10.24 -1.15
C SER A 74 12.57 -9.73 -0.31
N ALA A 75 11.46 -9.46 -0.95
CA ALA A 75 10.36 -8.71 -0.34
C ALA A 75 9.22 -9.59 0.13
N ARG A 76 9.25 -10.88 -0.16
CA ARG A 76 8.16 -11.81 0.18
C ARG A 76 8.67 -12.93 1.06
N GLN A 77 7.80 -13.40 1.94
CA GLN A 77 8.05 -14.61 2.69
C GLN A 77 7.97 -15.83 1.78
N PRO A 78 8.48 -16.98 2.21
CA PRO A 78 8.47 -18.18 1.36
C PRO A 78 7.08 -18.61 0.91
N ASP A 79 6.02 -18.21 1.62
CA ASP A 79 4.66 -18.55 1.23
C ASP A 79 4.20 -17.84 -0.05
N GLY A 80 4.95 -16.85 -0.53
CA GLY A 80 4.55 -16.13 -1.73
C GLY A 80 3.35 -15.20 -1.54
N VAL A 81 3.01 -14.90 -0.29
CA VAL A 81 1.86 -14.06 0.06
C VAL A 81 2.31 -12.89 0.92
N HIS A 82 2.86 -13.17 2.08
CA HIS A 82 3.21 -12.15 3.05
C HIS A 82 4.49 -11.42 2.66
N LEU A 83 4.57 -10.17 3.07
CA LEU A 83 5.81 -9.42 2.92
C LEU A 83 6.84 -9.92 3.91
N SER A 84 8.09 -9.94 3.48
CA SER A 84 9.21 -10.16 4.38
C SER A 84 9.40 -8.92 5.24
N THR A 85 10.33 -8.99 6.20
CA THR A 85 10.70 -7.81 6.97
C THR A 85 11.16 -6.68 6.07
N ALA A 86 11.98 -6.99 5.05
CA ALA A 86 12.45 -5.98 4.10
C ALA A 86 11.29 -5.42 3.29
N GLY A 87 10.37 -6.27 2.84
CA GLY A 87 9.19 -5.82 2.12
C GLY A 87 8.30 -4.94 2.98
N ALA A 88 8.08 -5.33 4.22
CA ALA A 88 7.28 -4.54 5.14
C ALA A 88 7.91 -3.16 5.39
N SER A 89 9.22 -3.09 5.43
CA SER A 89 9.92 -1.83 5.60
C SER A 89 9.69 -0.90 4.42
N ILE A 90 9.68 -1.44 3.19
CA ILE A 90 9.36 -0.67 2.00
C ILE A 90 7.93 -0.15 2.08
N ALA A 91 6.98 -1.01 2.45
CA ALA A 91 5.58 -0.61 2.55
C ALA A 91 5.42 0.51 3.59
N ALA A 92 6.08 0.37 4.74
CA ALA A 92 6.03 1.39 5.79
C ALA A 92 6.58 2.73 5.28
N THR A 93 7.67 2.69 4.52
CA THR A 93 8.25 3.91 3.95
C THR A 93 7.25 4.59 3.01
N LEU A 94 6.58 3.82 2.17
CA LEU A 94 5.59 4.37 1.25
C LEU A 94 4.42 5.01 2.01
N VAL A 95 3.97 4.37 3.07
CA VAL A 95 2.88 4.91 3.89
C VAL A 95 3.31 6.23 4.55
N ILE A 96 4.49 6.23 5.17
CA ILE A 96 4.98 7.43 5.84
C ILE A 96 5.17 8.58 4.85
N ASP A 97 5.75 8.29 3.68
CA ASP A 97 5.93 9.31 2.65
C ASP A 97 4.61 9.90 2.21
N ARG A 98 3.58 9.04 2.04
CA ARG A 98 2.27 9.53 1.66
C ARG A 98 1.63 10.37 2.74
N LEU A 99 1.75 9.93 4.00
CA LEU A 99 1.21 10.70 5.11
C LEU A 99 1.87 12.08 5.19
N ARG A 100 3.17 12.14 4.97
CA ARG A 100 3.88 13.42 4.97
C ARG A 100 3.46 14.29 3.80
N ALA A 101 3.33 13.71 2.61
CA ALA A 101 2.89 14.43 1.44
C ALA A 101 1.51 15.01 1.63
N ASP A 102 0.62 14.29 2.29
CA ASP A 102 -0.73 14.73 2.58
C ASP A 102 -0.82 15.58 3.83
N ARG A 103 0.31 15.81 4.50
CA ARG A 103 0.37 16.57 5.75
C ARG A 103 -0.50 15.97 6.84
N ALA A 104 -0.58 14.65 6.85
CA ALA A 104 -1.37 13.93 7.86
C ALA A 104 -0.56 13.61 9.10
N LEU A 105 0.74 13.90 9.10
CA LEU A 105 1.62 13.71 10.25
C LEU A 105 2.09 15.06 10.77
N PRO A 106 2.31 15.17 12.09
CA PRO A 106 2.91 16.39 12.63
C PRO A 106 4.30 16.61 12.04
N ARG A 107 4.70 17.88 11.96
CA ARG A 107 6.04 18.19 11.53
C ARG A 107 7.02 17.79 12.60
N LEU A 108 8.12 17.21 12.16
CA LEU A 108 9.24 16.93 13.04
C LEU A 108 10.12 18.16 13.17
N ARG A 109 10.68 18.33 14.32
CA ARG A 109 11.52 19.48 14.59
C ARG A 109 12.96 19.05 14.74
#